data_481276b5aa94fbc3e6702957941c45b1
#
_entry.id   481276b5aa94fbc3e6702957941c45b1
#
_cell.length_a   1.000
_cell.length_b   1.000
_cell.length_c   1.000
_cell.angle_alpha   90.00
_cell.angle_beta   90.00
_cell.angle_gamma   90.00
#
_symmetry.space_group_name_H-M   'P 1'
#
loop_
_entity.id
_entity.type
_entity.pdbx_description
1 polymer ?
#
loop_
_entity_poly.entity_id
_entity_poly.type
_entity_poly.pdbx_seq_one_letter_code
_entity_poly.pdbx_strand_id
1 'polypeptide(L)'
;PTATPVQIHQAARALQREGKKDQATKLYQLNAKRFPNQWPVHVGLMRVYAAAGDNKKALAEAKLALAQAPDEQNKKNLEGLIQKLEKGESIGD
;
A
#
# COMPACT_ATOMS: atom_id res chain seq x y z
N PRO A 1 20.11 13.94 -2.38
CA PRO A 1 18.71 14.02 -2.77
C PRO A 1 17.89 12.93 -2.10
N THR A 2 16.71 13.31 -1.69
CA THR A 2 15.82 12.42 -0.95
C THR A 2 14.84 11.77 -1.92
N ALA A 3 14.65 10.47 -1.80
CA ALA A 3 13.66 9.75 -2.60
C ALA A 3 12.25 10.24 -2.27
N THR A 4 11.39 10.31 -3.28
CA THR A 4 9.99 10.70 -3.11
C THR A 4 9.18 9.54 -2.56
N PRO A 5 7.99 9.79 -1.98
CA PRO A 5 7.11 8.71 -1.53
C PRO A 5 6.80 7.70 -2.64
N VAL A 6 6.60 8.15 -3.86
CA VAL A 6 6.33 7.26 -5.00
C VAL A 6 7.55 6.38 -5.30
N GLN A 7 8.74 6.96 -5.30
CA GLN A 7 9.97 6.20 -5.57
C GLN A 7 10.19 5.12 -4.51
N ILE A 8 9.99 5.45 -3.24
CA ILE A 8 10.15 4.48 -2.15
C ILE A 8 9.09 3.37 -2.28
N HIS A 9 7.85 3.75 -2.58
CA HIS A 9 6.78 2.78 -2.80
C HIS A 9 7.11 1.82 -3.94
N GLN A 10 7.60 2.33 -5.06
CA GLN A 10 7.97 1.51 -6.21
C GLN A 10 9.11 0.55 -5.89
N ALA A 11 10.11 1.00 -5.11
CA ALA A 11 11.19 0.13 -4.67
C ALA A 11 10.68 -0.99 -3.77
N ALA A 12 9.76 -0.68 -2.86
CA ALA A 12 9.15 -1.68 -1.99
C ALA A 12 8.34 -2.69 -2.80
N ARG A 13 7.59 -2.23 -3.81
CA ARG A 13 6.82 -3.11 -4.69
C ARG A 13 7.74 -4.07 -5.44
N ALA A 14 8.86 -3.58 -5.94
CA ALA A 14 9.83 -4.42 -6.63
C ALA A 14 10.36 -5.52 -5.71
N LEU A 15 10.70 -5.17 -4.46
CA LEU A 15 11.15 -6.15 -3.47
C LEU A 15 10.07 -7.19 -3.20
N GLN A 16 8.84 -6.76 -3.08
CA GLN A 16 7.71 -7.66 -2.83
C GLN A 16 7.54 -8.67 -3.98
N ARG A 17 7.66 -8.20 -5.23
CA ARG A 17 7.58 -9.07 -6.42
C ARG A 17 8.73 -10.07 -6.47
N GLU A 18 9.89 -9.71 -5.94
CA GLU A 18 11.05 -10.61 -5.86
C GLU A 18 10.95 -11.59 -4.70
N GLY A 19 9.90 -11.52 -3.90
CA GLY A 19 9.72 -12.38 -2.74
C GLY A 19 10.44 -11.91 -1.50
N LYS A 20 11.03 -10.73 -1.54
CA LYS A 20 11.76 -10.15 -0.39
C LYS A 20 10.80 -9.38 0.51
N LYS A 21 9.84 -10.08 1.10
CA LYS A 21 8.73 -9.47 1.83
C LYS A 21 9.16 -8.66 3.04
N ASP A 22 10.12 -9.16 3.80
CA ASP A 22 10.60 -8.45 5.00
C ASP A 22 11.26 -7.12 4.63
N GLN A 23 12.06 -7.11 3.57
CA GLN A 23 12.69 -5.88 3.09
C GLN A 23 11.66 -4.91 2.55
N ALA A 24 10.67 -5.41 1.81
CA ALA A 24 9.58 -4.58 1.30
C ALA A 24 8.80 -3.93 2.45
N THR A 25 8.47 -4.71 3.47
CA THR A 25 7.74 -4.21 4.65
C THR A 25 8.52 -3.09 5.33
N LYS A 26 9.82 -3.28 5.53
CA LYS A 26 10.66 -2.26 6.16
C LYS A 26 10.66 -0.97 5.34
N LEU A 27 10.70 -1.09 4.01
CA LEU A 27 10.71 0.07 3.13
C LEU A 27 9.38 0.80 3.13
N TYR A 28 8.27 0.07 3.13
CA TYR A 28 6.94 0.68 3.29
C TYR A 28 6.82 1.42 4.62
N GLN A 29 7.32 0.83 5.70
CA GLN A 29 7.28 1.45 7.03
C GLN A 29 8.15 2.69 7.10
N LEU A 30 9.32 2.66 6.45
CA LEU A 30 10.19 3.83 6.34
C LEU A 30 9.48 4.96 5.60
N ASN A 31 8.79 4.63 4.52
CA ASN A 31 8.04 5.60 3.75
C ASN A 31 6.97 6.27 4.60
N ALA A 32 6.26 5.49 5.40
CA ALA A 32 5.23 6.00 6.30
C ALA A 32 5.81 6.93 7.37
N LYS A 33 7.02 6.63 7.84
CA LYS A 33 7.70 7.45 8.84
C LYS A 33 8.15 8.79 8.27
N ARG A 34 8.68 8.77 7.03
CA ARG A 34 9.19 9.98 6.37
C ARG A 34 8.10 10.88 5.81
N PHE A 35 7.04 10.28 5.29
CA PHE A 35 5.98 11.00 4.58
C PHE A 35 4.61 10.58 5.10
N PRO A 36 4.31 10.86 6.36
CA PRO A 36 3.02 10.43 6.93
C PRO A 36 1.86 11.05 6.15
N ASN A 37 0.80 10.28 6.00
CA ASN A 37 -0.47 10.72 5.44
C ASN A 37 -0.41 11.13 3.96
N GLN A 38 0.37 10.42 3.15
CA GLN A 38 0.34 10.58 1.68
C GLN A 38 -0.19 9.31 1.03
N TRP A 39 -0.83 9.45 -0.14
CA TRP A 39 -1.51 8.31 -0.75
C TRP A 39 -0.60 7.10 -1.03
N PRO A 40 0.64 7.25 -1.51
CA PRO A 40 1.49 6.07 -1.71
C PRO A 40 1.80 5.35 -0.41
N VAL A 41 1.92 6.10 0.68
CA VAL A 41 2.17 5.54 2.01
C VAL A 41 1.00 4.68 2.46
N HIS A 42 -0.22 5.17 2.29
CA HIS A 42 -1.41 4.40 2.67
C HIS A 42 -1.57 3.14 1.80
N VAL A 43 -1.25 3.23 0.50
CA VAL A 43 -1.24 2.06 -0.38
C VAL A 43 -0.23 1.03 0.12
N GLY A 44 0.97 1.47 0.50
CA GLY A 44 2.00 0.59 1.03
C GLY A 44 1.59 -0.08 2.34
N LEU A 45 1.03 0.69 3.27
CA LEU A 45 0.56 0.13 4.56
C LEU A 45 -0.60 -0.85 4.34
N MET A 46 -1.49 -0.56 3.39
CA MET A 46 -2.54 -1.50 3.02
C MET A 46 -1.93 -2.86 2.65
N ARG A 47 -0.88 -2.87 1.84
CA ARG A 47 -0.24 -4.10 1.42
C ARG A 47 0.46 -4.82 2.58
N VAL A 48 1.09 -4.07 3.47
CA VAL A 48 1.74 -4.63 4.66
C VAL A 48 0.71 -5.35 5.53
N TYR A 49 -0.41 -4.69 5.82
CA TYR A 49 -1.45 -5.27 6.66
C TYR A 49 -2.14 -6.45 5.98
N ALA A 50 -2.40 -6.35 4.67
CA ALA A 50 -3.01 -7.45 3.94
C ALA A 50 -2.10 -8.69 3.93
N ALA A 51 -0.81 -8.50 3.75
CA ALA A 51 0.16 -9.60 3.77
C ALA A 51 0.24 -10.25 5.16
N ALA A 52 0.00 -9.48 6.21
CA ALA A 52 -0.02 -9.98 7.58
C ALA A 52 -1.36 -10.63 7.96
N GLY A 53 -2.34 -10.62 7.07
CA GLY A 53 -3.66 -11.18 7.35
C GLY A 53 -4.59 -10.23 8.10
N ASP A 54 -4.18 -8.97 8.29
CA ASP A 54 -5.00 -7.99 9.01
C ASP A 54 -5.82 -7.17 8.02
N ASN A 55 -6.89 -7.80 7.51
CA ASN A 55 -7.72 -7.17 6.49
C ASN A 55 -8.45 -5.93 6.99
N LYS A 56 -8.76 -5.88 8.28
CA LYS A 56 -9.42 -4.71 8.87
C LYS A 56 -8.54 -3.45 8.77
N LYS A 57 -7.27 -3.58 9.17
CA LYS A 57 -6.33 -2.46 9.05
C LYS A 57 -5.99 -2.16 7.61
N ALA A 58 -5.87 -3.20 6.77
CA ALA A 58 -5.63 -3.02 5.34
C ALA A 58 -6.76 -2.23 4.70
N LEU A 59 -8.00 -2.53 5.07
CA LEU A 59 -9.18 -1.82 4.55
C LEU A 59 -9.18 -0.36 4.97
N ALA A 60 -8.82 -0.06 6.22
CA ALA A 60 -8.75 1.31 6.71
C ALA A 60 -7.73 2.11 5.90
N GLU A 61 -6.54 1.54 5.66
CA GLU A 61 -5.50 2.21 4.86
C GLU A 61 -5.94 2.39 3.41
N ALA A 62 -6.62 1.38 2.85
CA ALA A 62 -7.11 1.46 1.48
C ALA A 62 -8.10 2.63 1.30
N LYS A 63 -8.97 2.83 2.28
CA LYS A 63 -9.93 3.95 2.24
C LYS A 63 -9.25 5.30 2.34
N LEU A 64 -8.21 5.42 3.16
CA LEU A 64 -7.42 6.63 3.23
C LEU A 64 -6.71 6.91 1.90
N ALA A 65 -6.13 5.87 1.30
CA ALA A 65 -5.48 6.00 0.00
C ALA A 65 -6.48 6.43 -1.08
N LEU A 66 -7.69 5.86 -1.05
CA LEU A 66 -8.73 6.21 -2.02
C LEU A 66 -9.09 7.69 -1.95
N ALA A 67 -9.21 8.23 -0.73
CA ALA A 67 -9.54 9.64 -0.53
C ALA A 67 -8.47 10.57 -1.09
N GLN A 68 -7.23 10.10 -1.20
CA GLN A 68 -6.10 10.89 -1.67
C GLN A 68 -5.61 10.52 -3.07
N ALA A 69 -6.29 9.57 -3.73
CA ALA A 69 -5.84 9.08 -5.04
C ALA A 69 -5.78 10.22 -6.05
N PRO A 70 -4.66 10.30 -6.82
CA PRO A 70 -4.44 11.47 -7.68
C PRO A 70 -5.27 11.46 -8.97
N ASP A 71 -5.83 10.33 -9.38
CA ASP A 71 -6.55 10.22 -10.65
C ASP A 71 -7.57 9.08 -10.62
N GLU A 72 -8.41 9.03 -11.64
CA GLU A 72 -9.48 8.03 -11.74
C GLU A 72 -8.97 6.60 -11.85
N GLN A 73 -7.84 6.39 -12.52
CA GLN A 73 -7.29 5.05 -12.67
C GLN A 73 -6.89 4.47 -11.31
N ASN A 74 -6.20 5.26 -10.49
CA ASN A 74 -5.83 4.84 -9.15
C ASN A 74 -7.05 4.66 -8.24
N LYS A 75 -8.05 5.52 -8.38
CA LYS A 75 -9.31 5.36 -7.63
C LYS A 75 -9.98 4.03 -7.94
N LYS A 76 -10.11 3.70 -9.22
CA LYS A 76 -10.74 2.44 -9.64
C LYS A 76 -9.96 1.23 -9.13
N ASN A 77 -8.63 1.29 -9.21
CA ASN A 77 -7.79 0.20 -8.71
C ASN A 77 -8.01 0.00 -7.21
N LEU A 78 -8.04 1.09 -6.44
CA LEU A 78 -8.25 1.01 -5.00
C LEU A 78 -9.65 0.52 -4.65
N GLU A 79 -10.68 0.97 -5.39
CA GLU A 79 -12.03 0.48 -5.19
C GLU A 79 -12.12 -1.03 -5.38
N GLY A 80 -11.44 -1.55 -6.40
CA GLY A 80 -11.37 -3.00 -6.64
C GLY A 80 -10.68 -3.74 -5.49
N LEU A 81 -9.58 -3.18 -4.99
CA LEU A 81 -8.85 -3.76 -3.86
C LEU A 81 -9.70 -3.73 -2.58
N ILE A 82 -10.42 -2.63 -2.36
CA ILE A 82 -11.33 -2.51 -1.21
C ILE A 82 -12.39 -3.59 -1.25
N GLN A 83 -12.99 -3.83 -2.42
CA GLN A 83 -13.99 -4.89 -2.56
C GLN A 83 -13.43 -6.25 -2.20
N LYS A 84 -12.20 -6.55 -2.66
CA LYS A 84 -11.54 -7.81 -2.33
C LYS A 84 -11.28 -7.94 -0.82
N LEU A 85 -10.81 -6.87 -0.20
CA LEU A 85 -10.54 -6.87 1.23
C LEU A 85 -11.81 -7.07 2.05
N GLU A 86 -12.92 -6.46 1.61
CA GLU A 86 -14.21 -6.61 2.27
C GLU A 86 -14.73 -8.05 2.20
N LYS A 87 -14.38 -8.75 1.12
CA LYS A 87 -14.76 -10.16 0.95
C LYS A 87 -13.76 -11.12 1.59
N GLY A 88 -12.69 -10.62 2.17
CA GLY A 88 -11.64 -11.46 2.73
C GLY A 88 -10.74 -12.11 1.69
N GLU A 89 -10.75 -11.60 0.46
CA GLU A 89 -9.92 -12.14 -0.63
C GLU A 89 -8.52 -11.53 -0.62
N SER A 90 -7.56 -12.29 -1.15
CA SER A 90 -6.20 -11.79 -1.31
C SER A 90 -6.16 -10.68 -2.37
N ILE A 91 -5.39 -9.64 -2.11
CA ILE A 91 -5.19 -8.57 -3.09
C ILE A 91 -3.95 -8.81 -3.96
N GLY A 92 -3.25 -9.89 -3.72
CA GLY A 92 -2.05 -10.24 -4.47
C GLY A 92 -0.87 -9.35 -4.10
N ASP A 93 0.10 -9.33 -4.98
CA ASP A 93 1.33 -8.54 -4.77
C ASP A 93 1.24 -7.14 -5.35
#